data_df48ab8518b4393d89c40c9be4e0c30c
#
_entry.id   df48ab8518b4393d89c40c9be4e0c30c
#
_cell.length_a   1.000
_cell.length_b   1.000
_cell.length_c   1.000
_cell.angle_alpha   90.00
_cell.angle_beta   90.00
_cell.angle_gamma   90.00
#
_symmetry.space_group_name_H-M   'P 1'
#
loop_
_entity.id
_entity.type
_entity.pdbx_description
1 polymer ?
#
loop_
_entity_poly.entity_id
_entity_poly.type
_entity_poly.pdbx_seq_one_letter_code
_entity_poly.pdbx_strand_id
1 'polypeptide(L)'
;MKKLFTTVILVAAMATNAVKAAPTLSSYPTATATLYLDFDGHDVNSSMWNYGTPFSCLPAAMTDAQITEAFNRVAEDFRRFNINVTTDLAKFLAAPFAQRMRVIITPTSSWYAGVAGIAYVSSFTWGDDTPAFVFSDRLSSDARRVAEAISHESGHTLGLYHQSNWSSSCTLVSAYHSGIGTGETSWGPIMGNVASRNTTQWNFGATPNGCNYQQDNLKVITSNNGFGYRPDDHADLYTNASIINIATGIFSKTGVITTTADQDYFRIDVSANGKVTLNAKPYSVGANNSGANLDIKLVLQDSKGTTIDSYEYKDSLHAKIDTNLNAGTYYLIIDGTGNVNSTNDYGSLGTYTIEGKYAAATTTPTNNTGSSTTTTGSSSNNFSSAIIMGSKVNDGNRLVFNGIKEGEAITLMYAAEEGEFIDLAKPSATQSSYLHKVNDGKTYTYQLRIVEKTGYVKFSNQVKIMANAATSGFKVIKQAQQPVIVNATNSYDFQIVDNFGHIISAGKATAGTKTFDIRNYPAGIYNLKLMSPDEQKVEKFMNK
;
A
#
# COMPACT_ATOMS: atom_id res chain seq x y z
N MET A 1 -21.24 -68.57 29.37
CA MET A 1 -21.59 -67.19 29.07
C MET A 1 -20.29 -66.36 28.94
N LYS A 2 -19.82 -66.12 27.73
CA LYS A 2 -18.61 -65.30 27.44
C LYS A 2 -19.08 -63.86 27.28
N LYS A 3 -18.62 -62.96 28.13
CA LYS A 3 -18.86 -61.52 27.99
C LYS A 3 -17.88 -60.92 27.02
N LEU A 4 -18.38 -60.39 25.92
CA LEU A 4 -17.61 -59.64 24.89
C LEU A 4 -17.49 -58.20 25.41
N PHE A 5 -16.26 -57.73 25.66
CA PHE A 5 -15.99 -56.31 25.94
C PHE A 5 -15.67 -55.62 24.60
N THR A 6 -16.56 -54.71 24.19
CA THR A 6 -16.35 -53.86 23.02
C THR A 6 -15.61 -52.59 23.47
N THR A 7 -14.35 -52.46 23.15
CA THR A 7 -13.58 -51.24 23.39
C THR A 7 -13.90 -50.25 22.27
N VAL A 8 -14.58 -49.16 22.60
CA VAL A 8 -14.79 -48.02 21.68
C VAL A 8 -13.56 -47.14 21.75
N ILE A 9 -12.77 -47.13 20.66
CA ILE A 9 -11.65 -46.18 20.50
C ILE A 9 -12.26 -44.86 19.99
N LEU A 10 -12.27 -43.83 20.83
CA LEU A 10 -12.65 -42.49 20.48
C LEU A 10 -11.42 -41.82 19.80
N VAL A 11 -11.43 -41.74 18.48
CA VAL A 11 -10.40 -40.99 17.74
C VAL A 11 -10.79 -39.52 17.81
N ALA A 12 -10.16 -38.76 18.70
CA ALA A 12 -10.25 -37.32 18.71
C ALA A 12 -9.48 -36.77 17.49
N ALA A 13 -10.19 -36.32 16.46
CA ALA A 13 -9.62 -35.55 15.37
C ALA A 13 -9.15 -34.20 15.92
N MET A 14 -7.86 -34.06 16.21
CA MET A 14 -7.26 -32.75 16.43
C MET A 14 -7.30 -32.02 15.09
N ALA A 15 -8.22 -31.10 14.92
CA ALA A 15 -8.18 -30.11 13.86
C ALA A 15 -6.95 -29.22 14.11
N THR A 16 -5.87 -29.51 13.41
CA THR A 16 -4.75 -28.58 13.33
C THR A 16 -5.24 -27.36 12.54
N ASN A 17 -5.61 -26.29 13.25
CA ASN A 17 -5.78 -25.00 12.61
C ASN A 17 -4.41 -24.65 12.02
N ALA A 18 -4.27 -24.82 10.70
CA ALA A 18 -3.14 -24.26 9.99
C ALA A 18 -3.18 -22.74 10.22
N VAL A 19 -2.18 -22.20 10.92
CA VAL A 19 -2.02 -20.76 11.05
C VAL A 19 -1.88 -20.23 9.63
N LYS A 20 -2.89 -19.49 9.18
CA LYS A 20 -2.87 -18.89 7.86
C LYS A 20 -1.87 -17.74 7.90
N ALA A 21 -0.86 -17.78 7.03
CA ALA A 21 0.12 -16.71 6.92
C ALA A 21 -0.57 -15.39 6.54
N ALA A 22 -0.12 -14.29 7.11
CA ALA A 22 -0.59 -12.95 6.78
C ALA A 22 -0.32 -12.63 5.30
N PRO A 23 -1.11 -11.72 4.67
CA PRO A 23 -0.83 -11.25 3.31
C PRO A 23 0.58 -10.67 3.21
N THR A 24 1.34 -11.01 2.16
CA THR A 24 2.67 -10.46 1.92
C THR A 24 2.56 -9.12 1.23
N LEU A 25 2.87 -8.04 1.94
CA LEU A 25 2.70 -6.65 1.52
C LEU A 25 4.01 -5.88 1.70
N SER A 26 4.27 -4.89 0.83
CA SER A 26 5.42 -4.00 0.91
C SER A 26 5.08 -2.64 0.30
N SER A 27 5.38 -1.56 1.02
CA SER A 27 5.04 -0.19 0.60
C SER A 27 6.11 0.45 -0.29
N TYR A 28 7.39 0.12 -0.05
CA TYR A 28 8.54 0.65 -0.78
C TYR A 28 9.68 -0.39 -0.81
N PRO A 29 9.54 -1.45 -1.64
CA PRO A 29 10.44 -2.62 -1.60
C PRO A 29 11.92 -2.35 -1.89
N THR A 30 12.25 -1.18 -2.46
CA THR A 30 13.62 -0.76 -2.80
C THR A 30 14.32 -0.03 -1.66
N ALA A 31 13.60 0.43 -0.64
CA ALA A 31 14.20 1.06 0.54
C ALA A 31 14.96 0.03 1.39
N THR A 32 16.11 0.45 1.91
CA THR A 32 16.93 -0.39 2.79
C THR A 32 16.36 -0.45 4.20
N ALA A 33 15.93 0.71 4.74
CA ALA A 33 15.29 0.76 6.05
C ALA A 33 13.95 0.03 6.01
N THR A 34 13.64 -0.76 7.04
CA THR A 34 12.48 -1.67 7.02
C THR A 34 11.73 -1.65 8.35
N LEU A 35 10.43 -1.42 8.28
CA LEU A 35 9.47 -1.59 9.37
C LEU A 35 8.64 -2.85 9.08
N TYR A 36 8.86 -3.91 9.82
CA TYR A 36 8.17 -5.20 9.65
C TYR A 36 6.99 -5.32 10.60
N LEU A 37 5.81 -5.47 10.04
CA LEU A 37 4.56 -5.68 10.76
C LEU A 37 4.31 -7.19 10.89
N ASP A 38 4.56 -7.72 12.08
CA ASP A 38 4.49 -9.14 12.38
C ASP A 38 3.12 -9.52 12.94
N PHE A 39 2.23 -10.02 12.08
CA PHE A 39 0.90 -10.50 12.45
C PHE A 39 0.83 -12.01 12.73
N ASP A 40 1.93 -12.75 12.42
CA ASP A 40 1.93 -14.21 12.40
C ASP A 40 2.27 -14.85 13.75
N GLY A 41 2.56 -13.99 14.76
CA GLY A 41 3.03 -14.43 16.07
C GLY A 41 4.56 -14.60 16.12
N HIS A 42 5.12 -14.50 17.33
CA HIS A 42 6.57 -14.47 17.51
C HIS A 42 7.00 -15.01 18.86
N ASP A 43 8.08 -15.79 18.86
CA ASP A 43 8.76 -16.19 20.08
C ASP A 43 9.77 -15.11 20.48
N VAL A 44 9.45 -14.38 21.53
CA VAL A 44 10.25 -13.27 22.03
C VAL A 44 11.32 -13.79 22.97
N ASN A 45 12.58 -13.56 22.60
CA ASN A 45 13.74 -13.83 23.43
C ASN A 45 14.62 -12.58 23.48
N SER A 46 14.22 -11.63 24.32
CA SER A 46 14.91 -10.35 24.49
C SER A 46 15.13 -10.08 25.97
N SER A 47 16.34 -9.67 26.33
CA SER A 47 16.67 -9.24 27.69
C SER A 47 15.92 -7.97 28.12
N MET A 48 15.38 -7.22 27.15
CA MET A 48 14.70 -5.95 27.38
C MET A 48 13.23 -6.13 27.79
N TRP A 49 12.60 -7.24 27.41
CA TRP A 49 11.19 -7.48 27.68
C TRP A 49 10.96 -8.59 28.71
N ASN A 50 9.84 -8.52 29.43
CA ASN A 50 9.39 -9.53 30.39
C ASN A 50 10.50 -9.95 31.40
N TYR A 51 11.30 -8.98 31.85
CA TYR A 51 12.44 -9.22 32.75
C TYR A 51 13.46 -10.25 32.20
N GLY A 52 13.60 -10.32 30.88
CA GLY A 52 14.48 -11.28 30.20
C GLY A 52 13.93 -12.71 30.13
N THR A 53 12.70 -12.94 30.59
CA THR A 53 12.05 -14.25 30.50
C THR A 53 11.44 -14.43 29.11
N PRO A 54 11.85 -15.44 28.31
CA PRO A 54 11.27 -15.70 27.00
C PRO A 54 9.76 -15.99 27.07
N PHE A 55 9.01 -15.55 26.07
CA PHE A 55 7.57 -15.80 25.95
C PHE A 55 7.14 -15.82 24.49
N SER A 56 5.99 -16.47 24.22
CA SER A 56 5.44 -16.56 22.86
C SER A 56 4.25 -15.61 22.69
N CYS A 57 4.26 -14.85 21.62
CA CYS A 57 3.15 -14.04 21.15
C CYS A 57 2.30 -14.85 20.16
N LEU A 58 1.00 -14.93 20.39
CA LEU A 58 0.06 -15.54 19.46
C LEU A 58 -0.12 -14.65 18.21
N PRO A 59 -0.45 -15.24 17.04
CA PRO A 59 -0.85 -14.51 15.86
C PRO A 59 -2.02 -13.55 16.15
N ALA A 60 -2.04 -12.41 15.47
CA ALA A 60 -3.14 -11.47 15.54
C ALA A 60 -4.45 -12.14 15.06
N ALA A 61 -5.52 -12.00 15.84
CA ALA A 61 -6.85 -12.48 15.47
C ALA A 61 -7.52 -11.50 14.50
N MET A 62 -6.91 -11.32 13.31
CA MET A 62 -7.35 -10.38 12.26
C MET A 62 -7.50 -11.10 10.93
N THR A 63 -8.48 -10.69 10.13
CA THR A 63 -8.65 -11.16 8.75
C THR A 63 -7.64 -10.52 7.82
N ASP A 64 -7.38 -11.14 6.64
CA ASP A 64 -6.52 -10.57 5.61
C ASP A 64 -6.93 -9.15 5.19
N ALA A 65 -8.24 -8.88 5.13
CA ALA A 65 -8.76 -7.56 4.82
C ALA A 65 -8.42 -6.53 5.92
N GLN A 66 -8.54 -6.91 7.19
CA GLN A 66 -8.17 -6.04 8.31
C GLN A 66 -6.65 -5.81 8.37
N ILE A 67 -5.85 -6.85 8.13
CA ILE A 67 -4.38 -6.73 8.03
C ILE A 67 -3.99 -5.80 6.87
N THR A 68 -4.61 -5.98 5.70
CA THR A 68 -4.36 -5.14 4.53
C THR A 68 -4.75 -3.68 4.78
N GLU A 69 -5.89 -3.43 5.42
CA GLU A 69 -6.30 -2.07 5.79
C GLU A 69 -5.32 -1.44 6.79
N ALA A 70 -4.96 -2.18 7.85
CA ALA A 70 -3.99 -1.70 8.83
C ALA A 70 -2.63 -1.39 8.17
N PHE A 71 -2.14 -2.31 7.34
CA PHE A 71 -0.93 -2.11 6.55
C PHE A 71 -1.00 -0.84 5.69
N ASN A 72 -2.09 -0.64 4.94
CA ASN A 72 -2.24 0.48 4.03
C ASN A 72 -2.23 1.83 4.76
N ARG A 73 -2.85 1.92 5.95
CA ARG A 73 -2.82 3.12 6.80
C ARG A 73 -1.40 3.42 7.28
N VAL A 74 -0.71 2.43 7.83
CA VAL A 74 0.69 2.58 8.27
C VAL A 74 1.60 2.92 7.09
N ALA A 75 1.42 2.27 5.94
CA ALA A 75 2.19 2.56 4.73
C ALA A 75 2.01 4.01 4.27
N GLU A 76 0.83 4.60 4.43
CA GLU A 76 0.58 6.01 4.10
C GLU A 76 1.20 6.95 5.14
N ASP A 77 1.15 6.63 6.44
CA ASP A 77 1.85 7.39 7.49
C ASP A 77 3.35 7.50 7.23
N PHE A 78 3.94 6.45 6.67
CA PHE A 78 5.37 6.37 6.36
C PHE A 78 5.71 6.70 4.91
N ARG A 79 4.74 7.04 4.06
CA ARG A 79 4.90 7.21 2.61
C ARG A 79 6.01 8.16 2.20
N ARG A 80 6.18 9.23 2.94
CA ARG A 80 7.17 10.29 2.71
C ARG A 80 8.60 9.92 3.03
N PHE A 81 8.83 8.82 3.77
CA PHE A 81 10.15 8.40 4.20
C PHE A 81 10.74 7.30 3.31
N ASN A 82 12.06 7.24 3.25
CA ASN A 82 12.81 6.18 2.57
C ASN A 82 12.88 4.92 3.45
N ILE A 83 11.72 4.36 3.76
CA ILE A 83 11.53 3.17 4.58
C ILE A 83 10.48 2.25 3.95
N ASN A 84 10.72 0.95 3.98
CA ASN A 84 9.75 -0.06 3.54
C ASN A 84 8.92 -0.56 4.72
N VAL A 85 7.64 -0.21 4.78
CA VAL A 85 6.68 -0.90 5.63
C VAL A 85 6.32 -2.22 4.96
N THR A 86 6.45 -3.35 5.67
CA THR A 86 6.23 -4.67 5.05
C THR A 86 5.70 -5.70 6.03
N THR A 87 4.94 -6.66 5.54
CA THR A 87 4.59 -7.91 6.23
C THR A 87 5.44 -9.09 5.75
N ASP A 88 6.42 -8.85 4.89
CA ASP A 88 7.33 -9.86 4.35
C ASP A 88 8.54 -10.04 5.28
N LEU A 89 8.58 -11.13 6.02
CA LEU A 89 9.70 -11.50 6.90
C LEU A 89 11.04 -11.55 6.12
N ALA A 90 11.04 -11.94 4.85
CA ALA A 90 12.26 -12.01 4.07
C ALA A 90 12.85 -10.61 3.82
N LYS A 91 12.01 -9.60 3.63
CA LYS A 91 12.45 -8.19 3.52
C LYS A 91 13.06 -7.68 4.83
N PHE A 92 12.41 -8.00 5.96
CA PHE A 92 12.95 -7.66 7.29
C PHE A 92 14.32 -8.29 7.52
N LEU A 93 14.46 -9.59 7.25
CA LEU A 93 15.71 -10.31 7.47
C LEU A 93 16.83 -9.87 6.52
N ALA A 94 16.50 -9.35 5.35
CA ALA A 94 17.47 -8.81 4.39
C ALA A 94 17.97 -7.41 4.76
N ALA A 95 17.20 -6.64 5.56
CA ALA A 95 17.58 -5.30 5.98
C ALA A 95 18.71 -5.34 7.04
N PRO A 96 19.61 -4.32 7.07
CA PRO A 96 20.64 -4.21 8.09
C PRO A 96 20.05 -4.12 9.49
N PHE A 97 20.70 -4.72 10.48
CA PHE A 97 20.23 -4.75 11.88
C PHE A 97 19.89 -3.36 12.44
N ALA A 98 20.74 -2.35 12.18
CA ALA A 98 20.52 -0.98 12.64
C ALA A 98 19.58 -0.15 11.73
N GLN A 99 18.89 -0.78 10.78
CA GLN A 99 17.93 -0.14 9.88
C GLN A 99 16.66 -0.97 9.73
N ARG A 100 16.33 -1.76 10.75
CA ARG A 100 15.12 -2.58 10.75
C ARG A 100 14.46 -2.61 12.12
N MET A 101 13.14 -2.63 12.12
CA MET A 101 12.33 -2.74 13.32
C MET A 101 11.21 -3.75 13.09
N ARG A 102 11.01 -4.64 14.06
CA ARG A 102 9.84 -5.53 14.14
C ARG A 102 8.80 -4.93 15.05
N VAL A 103 7.58 -4.80 14.58
CA VAL A 103 6.40 -4.52 15.40
C VAL A 103 5.57 -5.78 15.45
N ILE A 104 5.39 -6.36 16.64
CA ILE A 104 4.60 -7.58 16.85
C ILE A 104 3.16 -7.19 17.16
N ILE A 105 2.24 -7.59 16.29
CA ILE A 105 0.81 -7.37 16.49
C ILE A 105 0.21 -8.68 17.05
N THR A 106 -0.25 -8.64 18.30
CA THR A 106 -0.62 -9.87 19.02
C THR A 106 -1.75 -9.65 20.03
N PRO A 107 -2.61 -10.65 20.29
CA PRO A 107 -3.53 -10.64 21.42
C PRO A 107 -2.85 -10.97 22.75
N THR A 108 -1.57 -11.34 22.78
CA THR A 108 -0.82 -11.73 23.98
C THR A 108 -0.41 -10.49 24.77
N SER A 109 -1.33 -9.93 25.58
CA SER A 109 -1.13 -8.66 26.31
C SER A 109 -0.99 -8.82 27.82
N SER A 110 -1.11 -10.03 28.37
CA SER A 110 -1.17 -10.28 29.82
C SER A 110 0.14 -9.99 30.57
N TRP A 111 1.27 -10.05 29.89
CA TRP A 111 2.59 -9.80 30.46
C TRP A 111 2.88 -8.30 30.66
N TYR A 112 2.14 -7.42 30.00
CA TYR A 112 2.28 -5.97 30.13
C TYR A 112 0.91 -5.28 30.22
N ALA A 113 0.55 -4.81 31.41
CA ALA A 113 -0.80 -4.35 31.69
C ALA A 113 -1.07 -2.91 31.24
N GLY A 114 -2.31 -2.62 30.83
CA GLY A 114 -2.89 -1.28 30.82
C GLY A 114 -2.65 -0.43 29.57
N VAL A 115 -1.91 -0.93 28.53
CA VAL A 115 -1.59 -0.15 27.30
C VAL A 115 -2.04 -0.85 26.03
N ALA A 116 -2.22 -0.10 24.96
CA ALA A 116 -2.58 -0.63 23.63
C ALA A 116 -1.36 -1.08 22.82
N GLY A 117 -0.19 -0.55 23.13
CA GLY A 117 1.10 -0.90 22.55
C GLY A 117 2.23 -0.48 23.47
N ILE A 118 3.45 -0.88 23.14
CA ILE A 118 4.66 -0.47 23.85
C ILE A 118 5.90 -0.59 22.97
N ALA A 119 6.79 0.42 23.06
CA ALA A 119 8.07 0.44 22.39
C ALA A 119 9.13 1.12 23.25
N TYR A 120 10.40 0.80 23.03
CA TYR A 120 11.50 1.59 23.55
C TYR A 120 11.80 2.77 22.64
N VAL A 121 11.96 3.95 23.23
CA VAL A 121 12.31 5.16 22.47
C VAL A 121 13.72 5.00 21.87
N SER A 122 13.86 5.31 20.58
CA SER A 122 15.10 5.21 19.79
C SER A 122 15.63 3.78 19.58
N SER A 123 14.81 2.75 19.75
CA SER A 123 15.24 1.36 19.59
C SER A 123 15.45 0.92 18.13
N PHE A 124 14.99 1.69 17.15
CA PHE A 124 15.15 1.38 15.73
C PHE A 124 16.61 1.14 15.31
N THR A 125 17.55 1.89 15.91
CA THR A 125 18.98 1.83 15.59
C THR A 125 19.81 0.99 16.53
N TRP A 126 19.20 0.27 17.50
CA TRP A 126 19.95 -0.56 18.45
C TRP A 126 20.67 -1.75 17.82
N GLY A 127 20.11 -2.30 16.74
CA GLY A 127 20.73 -3.39 16.01
C GLY A 127 20.67 -4.75 16.71
N ASP A 128 19.75 -4.93 17.65
CA ASP A 128 19.59 -6.16 18.44
C ASP A 128 18.23 -6.84 18.23
N ASP A 129 17.43 -6.35 17.25
CA ASP A 129 16.08 -6.82 16.94
C ASP A 129 15.09 -6.78 18.13
N THR A 130 15.33 -5.95 19.17
CA THR A 130 14.34 -5.70 20.23
C THR A 130 13.05 -5.16 19.64
N PRO A 131 11.91 -5.91 19.72
CA PRO A 131 10.69 -5.53 19.00
C PRO A 131 9.88 -4.49 19.74
N ALA A 132 9.00 -3.79 19.03
CA ALA A 132 7.84 -3.10 19.58
C ALA A 132 6.60 -4.01 19.56
N PHE A 133 5.57 -3.67 20.35
CA PHE A 133 4.33 -4.46 20.44
C PHE A 133 3.10 -3.60 20.25
N VAL A 134 2.09 -4.19 19.61
CA VAL A 134 0.72 -3.67 19.53
C VAL A 134 -0.23 -4.78 19.97
N PHE A 135 -1.04 -4.51 20.99
CA PHE A 135 -1.94 -5.49 21.59
C PHE A 135 -3.33 -5.45 20.95
N SER A 136 -3.52 -6.32 19.96
CA SER A 136 -4.74 -6.35 19.14
C SER A 136 -6.02 -6.66 19.93
N ASP A 137 -5.93 -7.44 21.03
CA ASP A 137 -7.04 -7.72 21.93
C ASP A 137 -7.58 -6.46 22.59
N ARG A 138 -6.69 -5.53 22.98
CA ARG A 138 -7.06 -4.24 23.60
C ARG A 138 -7.63 -3.23 22.62
N LEU A 139 -7.39 -3.45 21.32
CA LEU A 139 -7.87 -2.63 20.22
C LEU A 139 -9.08 -3.27 19.51
N SER A 140 -9.63 -4.36 20.08
CA SER A 140 -10.76 -5.12 19.51
C SER A 140 -10.47 -5.66 18.10
N SER A 141 -9.19 -5.87 17.76
CA SER A 141 -8.71 -6.24 16.41
C SER A 141 -9.24 -5.31 15.30
N ASP A 142 -9.58 -4.06 15.65
CA ASP A 142 -10.03 -3.04 14.70
C ASP A 142 -8.85 -2.54 13.87
N ALA A 143 -8.94 -2.66 12.55
CA ALA A 143 -7.84 -2.38 11.63
C ALA A 143 -7.29 -0.96 11.78
N ARG A 144 -8.16 0.02 11.94
CA ARG A 144 -7.80 1.42 12.11
C ARG A 144 -7.04 1.65 13.42
N ARG A 145 -7.60 1.18 14.55
CA ARG A 145 -6.98 1.35 15.86
C ARG A 145 -5.62 0.64 15.95
N VAL A 146 -5.52 -0.55 15.33
CA VAL A 146 -4.27 -1.30 15.22
C VAL A 146 -3.25 -0.52 14.39
N ALA A 147 -3.65 0.04 13.24
CA ALA A 147 -2.75 0.85 12.41
C ALA A 147 -2.21 2.08 13.15
N GLU A 148 -3.10 2.81 13.83
CA GLU A 148 -2.72 4.00 14.60
C GLU A 148 -1.75 3.64 15.75
N ALA A 149 -1.99 2.53 16.45
CA ALA A 149 -1.05 2.03 17.46
C ALA A 149 0.29 1.59 16.84
N ILE A 150 0.29 0.94 15.66
CA ILE A 150 1.52 0.57 14.96
C ILE A 150 2.34 1.80 14.61
N SER A 151 1.73 2.83 14.02
CA SER A 151 2.42 4.07 13.67
C SER A 151 2.94 4.80 14.90
N HIS A 152 2.17 4.82 15.99
CA HIS A 152 2.54 5.42 17.27
C HIS A 152 3.77 4.71 17.91
N GLU A 153 3.71 3.40 18.08
CA GLU A 153 4.81 2.62 18.67
C GLU A 153 6.06 2.65 17.78
N SER A 154 5.87 2.64 16.46
CA SER A 154 6.97 2.84 15.50
C SER A 154 7.59 4.22 15.66
N GLY A 155 6.81 5.26 15.90
CA GLY A 155 7.29 6.60 16.22
C GLY A 155 8.20 6.62 17.46
N HIS A 156 7.85 5.88 18.52
CA HIS A 156 8.73 5.71 19.68
C HIS A 156 10.05 5.05 19.28
N THR A 157 10.03 3.98 18.52
CA THR A 157 11.27 3.32 18.08
C THR A 157 12.18 4.27 17.29
N LEU A 158 11.60 5.22 16.56
CA LEU A 158 12.30 6.25 15.79
C LEU A 158 12.74 7.48 16.61
N GLY A 159 12.51 7.48 17.92
CA GLY A 159 12.99 8.51 18.85
C GLY A 159 11.95 9.54 19.27
N LEU A 160 10.68 9.34 18.95
CA LEU A 160 9.63 10.28 19.32
C LEU A 160 9.07 10.01 20.72
N TYR A 161 8.76 11.08 21.43
CA TYR A 161 7.95 11.09 22.65
C TYR A 161 6.51 11.43 22.29
N HIS A 162 5.58 11.24 23.25
CA HIS A 162 4.19 11.64 23.08
C HIS A 162 4.08 13.12 22.74
N GLN A 163 3.04 13.47 21.98
CA GLN A 163 2.61 14.85 21.83
C GLN A 163 1.41 15.11 22.70
N SER A 164 1.50 16.19 23.48
CA SER A 164 0.61 16.55 24.57
C SER A 164 -0.19 17.82 24.28
N ASN A 165 -1.26 17.99 25.04
CA ASN A 165 -2.08 19.18 24.98
C ASN A 165 -1.81 20.07 26.19
N TRP A 166 -1.53 21.36 25.96
CA TRP A 166 -1.22 22.36 26.96
C TRP A 166 -2.20 23.54 26.87
N SER A 167 -2.53 24.12 28.00
CA SER A 167 -3.31 25.37 28.01
C SER A 167 -2.45 26.56 27.60
N SER A 168 -3.10 27.69 27.30
CA SER A 168 -2.43 28.96 27.00
C SER A 168 -1.57 29.47 28.17
N SER A 169 -1.85 29.02 29.39
CA SER A 169 -1.07 29.34 30.61
C SER A 169 0.03 28.31 30.88
N CYS A 170 0.37 27.45 29.91
CA CYS A 170 1.40 26.41 30.05
C CYS A 170 1.11 25.38 31.16
N THR A 171 -0.16 25.03 31.34
CA THR A 171 -0.58 23.92 32.21
C THR A 171 -0.87 22.69 31.35
N LEU A 172 -0.32 21.53 31.72
CA LEU A 172 -0.57 20.27 31.02
C LEU A 172 -2.04 19.90 31.15
N VAL A 173 -2.76 19.85 30.02
CA VAL A 173 -4.17 19.44 29.92
C VAL A 173 -4.24 17.92 29.76
N SER A 174 -3.41 17.36 28.89
CA SER A 174 -3.31 15.92 28.66
C SER A 174 -1.92 15.56 28.15
N ALA A 175 -1.38 14.43 28.64
CA ALA A 175 -0.13 13.86 28.16
C ALA A 175 -0.23 13.37 26.69
N TYR A 176 -1.44 13.11 26.22
CA TYR A 176 -1.74 12.70 24.84
C TYR A 176 -2.69 13.71 24.21
N HIS A 177 -2.29 14.30 23.10
CA HIS A 177 -3.15 15.17 22.31
C HIS A 177 -4.27 14.34 21.64
N SER A 178 -5.52 14.63 21.94
CA SER A 178 -6.68 13.86 21.45
C SER A 178 -7.12 14.22 20.02
N GLY A 179 -6.39 15.11 19.36
CA GLY A 179 -6.79 15.69 18.08
C GLY A 179 -7.97 16.66 18.20
N ILE A 180 -8.37 17.22 17.07
CA ILE A 180 -9.45 18.22 16.95
C ILE A 180 -10.35 17.95 15.74
N GLY A 181 -11.53 18.55 15.74
CA GLY A 181 -12.49 18.47 14.65
C GLY A 181 -13.26 17.15 14.58
N THR A 182 -14.15 17.10 13.60
CA THR A 182 -14.96 15.92 13.24
C THR A 182 -15.05 15.83 11.71
N GLY A 183 -15.48 14.68 11.17
CA GLY A 183 -15.62 14.49 9.73
C GLY A 183 -14.30 14.24 9.01
N GLU A 184 -14.28 14.53 7.71
CA GLU A 184 -13.19 14.21 6.81
C GLU A 184 -11.85 14.86 7.21
N THR A 185 -11.88 16.13 7.59
CA THR A 185 -10.71 16.92 7.99
C THR A 185 -10.39 16.86 9.47
N SER A 186 -11.08 15.98 10.26
CA SER A 186 -10.71 15.79 11.66
C SER A 186 -9.28 15.30 11.79
N TRP A 187 -8.50 15.95 12.63
CA TRP A 187 -7.07 15.82 12.68
C TRP A 187 -6.54 15.43 14.06
N GLY A 188 -5.44 14.68 14.09
CA GLY A 188 -4.67 14.47 15.30
C GLY A 188 -3.24 13.99 15.03
N PRO A 189 -2.29 14.30 15.97
CA PRO A 189 -0.91 13.87 15.82
C PRO A 189 -0.78 12.37 16.13
N ILE A 190 -0.02 11.63 15.31
CA ILE A 190 0.25 10.19 15.49
C ILE A 190 0.78 9.90 16.90
N MET A 191 1.65 10.77 17.45
CA MET A 191 2.18 10.61 18.80
C MET A 191 1.22 11.08 19.92
N GLY A 192 -0.05 11.32 19.59
CA GLY A 192 -1.15 11.57 20.53
C GLY A 192 -2.01 10.36 20.82
N ASN A 193 -3.28 10.57 21.12
CA ASN A 193 -4.34 9.56 21.20
C ASN A 193 -5.47 9.92 20.24
N VAL A 194 -5.39 9.44 19.01
CA VAL A 194 -6.14 9.98 17.87
C VAL A 194 -7.05 8.98 17.17
N ALA A 195 -7.31 7.83 17.78
CA ALA A 195 -8.12 6.73 17.20
C ALA A 195 -9.50 7.13 16.66
N SER A 196 -10.00 8.31 16.99
CA SER A 196 -11.27 8.84 16.51
C SER A 196 -11.13 9.87 15.38
N ARG A 197 -9.90 10.20 14.94
CA ARG A 197 -9.66 11.23 13.92
C ARG A 197 -9.48 10.61 12.54
N ASN A 198 -9.96 11.30 11.50
CA ASN A 198 -9.87 10.78 10.14
C ASN A 198 -8.44 10.91 9.57
N THR A 199 -7.81 12.06 9.79
CA THR A 199 -6.44 12.34 9.38
C THR A 199 -5.50 12.24 10.57
N THR A 200 -4.52 11.35 10.51
CA THR A 200 -3.48 11.20 11.52
C THR A 200 -2.12 11.51 10.92
N GLN A 201 -1.38 12.45 11.52
CA GLN A 201 -0.17 12.99 10.89
C GLN A 201 0.99 13.08 11.87
N TRP A 202 2.22 13.00 11.33
CA TRP A 202 3.40 13.47 12.05
C TRP A 202 3.28 14.97 12.27
N ASN A 203 3.70 15.45 13.44
CA ASN A 203 3.41 16.82 13.83
C ASN A 203 4.61 17.53 14.48
N PHE A 204 4.63 18.83 14.40
CA PHE A 204 5.49 19.69 15.19
C PHE A 204 4.69 20.20 16.39
N GLY A 205 5.00 19.71 17.61
CA GLY A 205 4.17 20.04 18.76
C GLY A 205 4.83 19.72 20.11
N ALA A 206 4.18 20.23 21.16
CA ALA A 206 4.69 20.11 22.53
C ALA A 206 4.65 18.66 23.04
N THR A 207 5.67 18.28 23.81
CA THR A 207 5.75 16.99 24.52
C THR A 207 5.28 17.13 25.98
N PRO A 208 5.04 16.03 26.71
CA PRO A 208 4.71 16.08 28.13
C PRO A 208 5.78 16.73 29.02
N ASN A 209 7.00 16.93 28.52
CA ASN A 209 8.11 17.52 29.27
C ASN A 209 7.97 19.04 29.47
N GLY A 210 7.06 19.68 28.75
CA GLY A 210 6.74 21.10 28.91
C GLY A 210 6.16 21.73 27.65
N CYS A 211 5.37 22.79 27.80
CA CYS A 211 4.73 23.48 26.67
C CYS A 211 5.74 24.09 25.68
N ASN A 212 6.98 24.36 26.11
CA ASN A 212 8.05 24.89 25.29
C ASN A 212 8.98 23.79 24.73
N TYR A 213 8.77 22.54 25.12
CA TYR A 213 9.54 21.40 24.59
C TYR A 213 8.85 20.86 23.33
N GLN A 214 9.06 21.59 22.23
CA GLN A 214 8.51 21.24 20.92
C GLN A 214 9.30 20.11 20.27
N GLN A 215 8.60 19.11 19.75
CA GLN A 215 9.18 18.00 19.00
C GLN A 215 8.82 18.10 17.53
N ASP A 216 9.83 18.19 16.69
CA ASP A 216 9.73 18.13 15.24
C ASP A 216 9.81 16.65 14.82
N ASN A 217 8.64 16.01 14.60
CA ASN A 217 8.59 14.58 14.29
C ASN A 217 9.34 14.25 13.00
N LEU A 218 9.13 15.03 11.93
CA LEU A 218 9.76 14.78 10.63
C LEU A 218 11.28 14.86 10.72
N LYS A 219 11.80 15.87 11.41
CA LYS A 219 13.24 16.03 11.62
C LYS A 219 13.83 14.89 12.46
N VAL A 220 13.18 14.50 13.56
CA VAL A 220 13.67 13.40 14.41
C VAL A 220 13.73 12.10 13.61
N ILE A 221 12.66 11.77 12.88
CA ILE A 221 12.59 10.55 12.08
C ILE A 221 13.69 10.52 11.01
N THR A 222 13.89 11.62 10.27
CA THR A 222 14.81 11.64 9.12
C THR A 222 16.26 11.85 9.48
N SER A 223 16.56 12.42 10.68
CA SER A 223 17.95 12.75 11.07
C SER A 223 18.59 11.69 11.94
N ASN A 224 17.81 10.88 12.69
CA ASN A 224 18.37 10.04 13.76
C ASN A 224 18.40 8.54 13.41
N ASN A 225 17.81 8.12 12.29
CA ASN A 225 17.52 6.70 12.04
C ASN A 225 18.24 6.13 10.81
N GLY A 226 19.18 6.88 10.21
CA GLY A 226 19.98 6.40 9.08
C GLY A 226 19.24 6.34 7.74
N PHE A 227 18.00 6.83 7.69
CA PHE A 227 17.25 7.05 6.46
C PHE A 227 16.62 8.44 6.44
N GLY A 228 16.41 9.00 5.26
CA GLY A 228 15.81 10.32 5.07
C GLY A 228 14.41 10.26 4.49
N TYR A 229 14.04 11.33 3.80
CA TYR A 229 12.86 11.34 2.97
C TYR A 229 13.02 10.42 1.75
N ARG A 230 11.92 9.95 1.22
CA ARG A 230 11.86 9.29 -0.07
C ARG A 230 12.33 10.25 -1.16
N PRO A 231 13.06 9.80 -2.20
CA PRO A 231 13.31 10.62 -3.37
C PRO A 231 12.01 11.15 -3.95
N ASP A 232 12.00 12.42 -4.31
CA ASP A 232 10.92 13.08 -5.04
C ASP A 232 10.64 12.35 -6.36
N ASP A 233 9.36 12.17 -6.72
CA ASP A 233 8.92 11.44 -7.91
C ASP A 233 8.50 12.36 -9.07
N HIS A 234 8.27 13.66 -8.80
CA HIS A 234 8.01 14.68 -9.81
C HIS A 234 8.80 15.96 -9.52
N ALA A 235 9.04 16.75 -10.54
CA ALA A 235 9.88 17.94 -10.39
C ALA A 235 9.11 19.13 -9.79
N ASP A 236 9.77 19.89 -8.91
CA ASP A 236 9.27 21.12 -8.27
C ASP A 236 9.20 22.34 -9.22
N LEU A 237 9.52 22.19 -10.50
CA LEU A 237 9.59 23.31 -11.42
C LEU A 237 8.97 22.96 -12.77
N TYR A 238 8.28 23.94 -13.36
CA TYR A 238 7.63 23.83 -14.66
C TYR A 238 8.61 23.43 -15.81
N THR A 239 9.89 23.75 -15.69
CA THR A 239 10.91 23.42 -16.71
C THR A 239 11.14 21.92 -16.86
N ASN A 240 10.92 21.15 -15.82
CA ASN A 240 11.10 19.70 -15.77
C ASN A 240 9.79 18.97 -15.47
N ALA A 241 8.64 19.66 -15.61
CA ALA A 241 7.32 19.13 -15.31
C ALA A 241 7.04 17.80 -16.03
N SER A 242 6.48 16.85 -15.30
CA SER A 242 6.05 15.56 -15.86
C SER A 242 4.90 15.76 -16.85
N ILE A 243 4.99 15.17 -18.05
CA ILE A 243 3.96 15.34 -19.06
C ILE A 243 2.75 14.43 -18.76
N ILE A 244 1.55 15.03 -18.74
CA ILE A 244 0.30 14.29 -18.76
C ILE A 244 -0.28 14.33 -20.18
N ASN A 245 -0.41 13.16 -20.80
CA ASN A 245 -1.02 13.05 -22.12
C ASN A 245 -2.54 13.12 -22.01
N ILE A 246 -3.14 14.22 -22.48
CA ILE A 246 -4.58 14.45 -22.46
C ILE A 246 -5.28 14.14 -23.80
N ALA A 247 -4.53 13.67 -24.81
CA ALA A 247 -5.07 13.44 -26.17
C ALA A 247 -6.20 12.39 -26.21
N THR A 248 -6.23 11.48 -25.24
CA THR A 248 -7.28 10.46 -25.11
C THR A 248 -8.57 10.99 -24.45
N GLY A 249 -8.55 12.24 -24.00
CA GLY A 249 -9.70 12.88 -23.35
C GLY A 249 -9.89 12.50 -21.88
N ILE A 250 -9.30 11.41 -21.40
CA ILE A 250 -9.30 11.00 -19.97
C ILE A 250 -7.86 10.65 -19.62
N PHE A 251 -7.42 11.08 -18.45
CA PHE A 251 -6.07 10.84 -17.98
C PHE A 251 -6.03 10.65 -16.47
N SER A 252 -5.00 9.98 -15.99
CA SER A 252 -4.71 9.84 -14.57
C SER A 252 -3.20 9.90 -14.35
N LYS A 253 -2.79 10.43 -13.19
CA LYS A 253 -1.41 10.49 -12.75
C LYS A 253 -1.37 10.38 -11.23
N THR A 254 -0.36 9.73 -10.69
CA THR A 254 -0.12 9.60 -9.25
C THR A 254 1.18 10.28 -8.89
N GLY A 255 1.32 10.71 -7.63
CA GLY A 255 2.55 11.23 -7.06
C GLY A 255 2.52 11.19 -5.54
N VAL A 256 3.62 11.62 -4.93
CA VAL A 256 3.79 11.65 -3.47
C VAL A 256 4.38 12.99 -3.06
N ILE A 257 3.64 13.80 -2.34
CA ILE A 257 4.22 14.98 -1.67
C ILE A 257 5.06 14.48 -0.49
N THR A 258 6.38 14.64 -0.59
CA THR A 258 7.36 14.06 0.35
C THR A 258 7.79 15.02 1.44
N THR A 259 7.87 16.31 1.15
CA THR A 259 8.25 17.36 2.10
C THR A 259 7.34 18.57 1.98
N THR A 260 7.40 19.50 2.92
CA THR A 260 6.64 20.76 2.85
C THR A 260 7.13 21.73 1.77
N ALA A 261 8.26 21.46 1.14
CA ALA A 261 8.79 22.24 0.02
C ALA A 261 8.54 21.57 -1.34
N ASP A 262 8.03 20.37 -1.33
CA ASP A 262 7.76 19.55 -2.50
C ASP A 262 6.48 20.02 -3.20
N GLN A 263 6.59 20.31 -4.49
CA GLN A 263 5.50 20.73 -5.37
C GLN A 263 5.59 19.97 -6.68
N ASP A 264 4.66 19.09 -6.94
CA ASP A 264 4.65 18.27 -8.15
C ASP A 264 4.09 19.03 -9.34
N TYR A 265 4.95 19.35 -10.33
CA TYR A 265 4.58 20.02 -11.56
C TYR A 265 4.27 19.04 -12.69
N PHE A 266 3.09 19.22 -13.28
CA PHE A 266 2.66 18.49 -14.47
C PHE A 266 2.36 19.45 -15.61
N ARG A 267 2.80 19.05 -16.83
CA ARG A 267 2.48 19.79 -18.05
C ARG A 267 1.35 19.10 -18.80
N ILE A 268 0.37 19.87 -19.25
CA ILE A 268 -0.65 19.47 -20.20
C ILE A 268 -0.60 20.37 -21.44
N ASP A 269 -0.69 19.74 -22.63
CA ASP A 269 -0.75 20.45 -23.92
C ASP A 269 -2.18 20.34 -24.48
N VAL A 270 -2.93 21.41 -24.44
CA VAL A 270 -4.31 21.54 -24.94
C VAL A 270 -4.25 21.85 -26.44
N SER A 271 -4.67 20.92 -27.28
CA SER A 271 -4.55 21.03 -28.74
C SER A 271 -5.64 21.90 -29.40
N ALA A 272 -6.78 22.06 -28.75
CA ALA A 272 -7.91 22.88 -29.17
C ALA A 272 -8.63 23.47 -27.96
N ASN A 273 -9.38 24.55 -28.16
CA ASN A 273 -10.21 25.08 -27.06
C ASN A 273 -11.12 23.97 -26.52
N GLY A 274 -11.25 23.87 -25.21
CA GLY A 274 -12.06 22.82 -24.62
C GLY A 274 -12.19 22.92 -23.11
N LYS A 275 -13.02 22.03 -22.57
CA LYS A 275 -13.27 21.94 -21.14
C LYS A 275 -12.29 20.95 -20.50
N VAL A 276 -11.63 21.35 -19.43
CA VAL A 276 -10.79 20.50 -18.58
C VAL A 276 -11.44 20.36 -17.22
N THR A 277 -11.59 19.12 -16.77
CA THR A 277 -12.01 18.79 -15.41
C THR A 277 -10.89 18.00 -14.75
N LEU A 278 -10.45 18.46 -13.59
CA LEU A 278 -9.38 17.86 -12.78
C LEU A 278 -9.93 17.51 -11.41
N ASN A 279 -9.55 16.36 -10.89
CA ASN A 279 -9.89 15.93 -9.55
C ASN A 279 -8.66 15.28 -8.92
N ALA A 280 -8.00 15.99 -8.01
CA ALA A 280 -6.88 15.49 -7.26
C ALA A 280 -7.39 14.92 -5.93
N LYS A 281 -7.13 13.64 -5.69
CA LYS A 281 -7.60 12.88 -4.52
C LYS A 281 -6.41 12.38 -3.73
N PRO A 282 -6.38 12.54 -2.41
CA PRO A 282 -5.38 11.87 -1.59
C PRO A 282 -5.62 10.36 -1.58
N TYR A 283 -4.57 9.60 -1.30
CA TYR A 283 -4.73 8.16 -1.04
C TYR A 283 -5.68 7.94 0.15
N SER A 284 -6.53 6.95 0.04
CA SER A 284 -7.45 6.58 1.12
C SER A 284 -7.78 5.09 1.11
N VAL A 285 -8.11 4.56 2.26
CA VAL A 285 -8.52 3.15 2.43
C VAL A 285 -10.04 2.97 2.45
N GLY A 286 -10.82 4.05 2.34
CA GLY A 286 -12.27 4.00 2.40
C GLY A 286 -12.96 5.34 2.11
N ALA A 287 -14.25 5.40 2.38
CA ALA A 287 -15.06 6.59 2.16
C ALA A 287 -14.57 7.80 2.99
N ASN A 288 -14.90 9.02 2.54
CA ASN A 288 -14.53 10.28 3.19
C ASN A 288 -12.99 10.41 3.37
N ASN A 289 -12.24 9.98 2.39
CA ASN A 289 -10.77 9.98 2.39
C ASN A 289 -10.18 9.39 3.68
N SER A 290 -10.78 8.29 4.17
CA SER A 290 -10.37 7.63 5.41
C SER A 290 -8.93 7.15 5.35
N GLY A 291 -8.09 7.58 6.33
CA GLY A 291 -6.68 7.22 6.40
C GLY A 291 -5.79 8.00 5.44
N ALA A 292 -6.30 9.06 4.81
CA ALA A 292 -5.49 9.99 4.04
C ALA A 292 -4.70 10.92 4.96
N ASN A 293 -3.47 11.25 4.54
CA ASN A 293 -2.60 12.19 5.25
C ASN A 293 -2.42 13.52 4.53
N LEU A 294 -2.57 13.52 3.20
CA LEU A 294 -2.41 14.70 2.36
C LEU A 294 -3.73 15.46 2.25
N ASP A 295 -3.71 16.76 2.54
CA ASP A 295 -4.71 17.73 2.17
C ASP A 295 -4.22 18.49 0.94
N ILE A 296 -4.94 18.39 -0.16
CA ILE A 296 -4.42 18.76 -1.47
C ILE A 296 -4.78 20.20 -1.82
N LYS A 297 -3.78 20.97 -2.22
CA LYS A 297 -3.90 22.17 -3.01
C LYS A 297 -3.60 21.86 -4.47
N LEU A 298 -4.50 22.24 -5.36
CA LEU A 298 -4.36 22.11 -6.80
C LEU A 298 -4.34 23.49 -7.46
N VAL A 299 -3.29 23.78 -8.23
CA VAL A 299 -3.17 25.04 -8.97
C VAL A 299 -3.03 24.74 -10.46
N LEU A 300 -3.73 25.53 -11.27
CA LEU A 300 -3.62 25.54 -12.73
C LEU A 300 -3.02 26.84 -13.20
N GLN A 301 -1.92 26.80 -13.93
CA GLN A 301 -1.22 27.95 -14.49
C GLN A 301 -1.14 27.89 -16.01
N ASP A 302 -1.03 29.05 -16.65
CA ASP A 302 -0.68 29.16 -18.07
C ASP A 302 0.83 28.98 -18.28
N SER A 303 1.27 29.01 -19.54
CA SER A 303 2.69 28.89 -19.93
C SER A 303 3.59 30.04 -19.45
N LYS A 304 3.03 31.10 -18.89
CA LYS A 304 3.75 32.25 -18.33
C LYS A 304 3.81 32.20 -16.80
N GLY A 305 3.22 31.17 -16.17
CA GLY A 305 3.11 31.02 -14.72
C GLY A 305 1.96 31.85 -14.10
N THR A 306 1.05 32.39 -14.93
CA THR A 306 -0.14 33.08 -14.40
C THR A 306 -1.16 32.04 -13.93
N THR A 307 -1.58 32.12 -12.67
CA THR A 307 -2.61 31.26 -12.14
C THR A 307 -3.96 31.53 -12.80
N ILE A 308 -4.53 30.50 -13.41
CA ILE A 308 -5.86 30.52 -14.05
C ILE A 308 -6.91 30.14 -13.02
N ASP A 309 -6.63 29.11 -12.21
CA ASP A 309 -7.52 28.61 -11.18
C ASP A 309 -6.70 27.97 -10.06
N SER A 310 -7.21 28.02 -8.84
CA SER A 310 -6.56 27.42 -7.68
C SER A 310 -7.63 26.91 -6.74
N TYR A 311 -7.45 25.70 -6.26
CA TYR A 311 -8.41 25.03 -5.43
C TYR A 311 -7.79 24.48 -4.16
N GLU A 312 -8.37 24.87 -3.03
CA GLU A 312 -7.99 24.48 -1.68
C GLU A 312 -9.27 24.49 -0.82
N TYR A 313 -9.84 23.32 -0.59
CA TYR A 313 -11.03 23.21 0.28
C TYR A 313 -10.63 23.20 1.75
N LYS A 314 -11.39 23.90 2.58
CA LYS A 314 -11.14 23.92 4.03
C LYS A 314 -11.76 22.73 4.79
N ASP A 315 -12.71 22.04 4.20
CA ASP A 315 -13.50 20.95 4.80
C ASP A 315 -13.45 19.65 3.98
N SER A 316 -12.54 19.55 3.02
CA SER A 316 -12.27 18.34 2.26
C SER A 316 -10.79 18.23 1.90
N LEU A 317 -10.27 17.02 1.87
CA LEU A 317 -8.85 16.73 1.56
C LEU A 317 -8.57 16.65 0.05
N HIS A 318 -9.59 16.59 -0.79
CA HIS A 318 -9.44 16.57 -2.25
C HIS A 318 -9.52 17.96 -2.86
N ALA A 319 -8.95 18.16 -4.05
CA ALA A 319 -9.04 19.41 -4.81
C ALA A 319 -9.59 19.15 -6.22
N LYS A 320 -10.37 20.12 -6.75
CA LYS A 320 -11.03 19.99 -8.03
C LYS A 320 -11.01 21.28 -8.81
N ILE A 321 -10.65 21.22 -10.11
CA ILE A 321 -10.76 22.33 -11.06
C ILE A 321 -11.66 21.90 -12.22
N ASP A 322 -12.56 22.79 -12.62
CA ASP A 322 -13.47 22.59 -13.76
C ASP A 322 -13.53 23.90 -14.55
N THR A 323 -12.76 23.98 -15.66
CA THR A 323 -12.58 25.22 -16.40
C THR A 323 -12.49 24.99 -17.91
N ASN A 324 -12.69 26.05 -18.70
CA ASN A 324 -12.45 26.05 -20.14
C ASN A 324 -11.08 26.63 -20.44
N LEU A 325 -10.31 25.91 -21.24
CA LEU A 325 -8.97 26.31 -21.67
C LEU A 325 -8.94 26.56 -23.18
N ASN A 326 -8.17 27.54 -23.61
CA ASN A 326 -7.81 27.73 -25.01
C ASN A 326 -6.70 26.73 -25.39
N ALA A 327 -6.47 26.53 -26.71
CA ALA A 327 -5.30 25.79 -27.17
C ALA A 327 -4.03 26.42 -26.62
N GLY A 328 -3.14 25.61 -26.02
CA GLY A 328 -1.93 26.08 -25.36
C GLY A 328 -1.33 25.10 -24.38
N THR A 329 -0.19 25.47 -23.80
CA THR A 329 0.48 24.72 -22.74
C THR A 329 0.08 25.25 -21.38
N TYR A 330 -0.22 24.34 -20.45
CA TYR A 330 -0.61 24.64 -19.07
C TYR A 330 0.16 23.75 -18.09
N TYR A 331 0.22 24.22 -16.85
CA TYR A 331 0.86 23.50 -15.75
C TYR A 331 -0.14 23.27 -14.63
N LEU A 332 -0.18 22.01 -14.15
CA LEU A 332 -0.87 21.62 -12.93
C LEU A 332 0.18 21.51 -11.84
N ILE A 333 -0.15 22.02 -10.66
CA ILE A 333 0.74 21.94 -9.50
C ILE A 333 -0.06 21.32 -8.37
N ILE A 334 0.49 20.24 -7.82
CA ILE A 334 -0.02 19.61 -6.61
C ILE A 334 0.90 19.97 -5.45
N ASP A 335 0.31 20.31 -4.32
CA ASP A 335 0.99 20.72 -3.11
C ASP A 335 0.19 20.24 -1.89
N GLY A 336 0.82 20.15 -0.74
CA GLY A 336 0.16 19.98 0.54
C GLY A 336 -0.37 21.31 1.07
N THR A 337 -1.46 21.28 1.81
CA THR A 337 -2.02 22.48 2.45
C THR A 337 -2.58 22.18 3.83
N GLY A 338 -3.02 23.22 4.54
CA GLY A 338 -3.74 23.07 5.80
C GLY A 338 -5.24 23.29 5.62
N ASN A 339 -6.01 22.92 6.64
CA ASN A 339 -7.46 23.09 6.72
C ASN A 339 -7.91 23.71 8.05
N VAL A 340 -9.20 23.65 8.35
CA VAL A 340 -9.77 24.21 9.58
C VAL A 340 -9.26 23.55 10.88
N ASN A 341 -8.78 22.32 10.80
CA ASN A 341 -8.31 21.53 11.94
C ASN A 341 -6.77 21.37 11.98
N SER A 342 -6.09 21.57 10.85
CA SER A 342 -4.64 21.59 10.72
C SER A 342 -4.25 22.79 9.88
N THR A 343 -3.82 23.88 10.51
CA THR A 343 -3.68 25.19 9.86
C THR A 343 -2.40 25.37 9.03
N ASN A 344 -1.53 24.38 9.00
CA ASN A 344 -0.30 24.36 8.21
C ASN A 344 -0.17 23.04 7.44
N ASP A 345 0.77 23.01 6.53
CA ASP A 345 1.08 21.89 5.64
C ASP A 345 2.08 20.88 6.21
N TYR A 346 2.62 21.11 7.42
CA TYR A 346 3.69 20.30 8.00
C TYR A 346 3.45 18.79 7.93
N GLY A 347 2.26 18.34 8.31
CA GLY A 347 1.86 16.93 8.26
C GLY A 347 1.11 16.54 6.98
N SER A 348 0.77 17.51 6.14
CA SER A 348 -0.02 17.33 4.91
C SER A 348 0.86 16.82 3.76
N LEU A 349 1.37 15.62 3.94
CA LEU A 349 2.31 14.93 3.05
C LEU A 349 1.81 13.52 2.79
N GLY A 350 1.94 13.01 1.55
CA GLY A 350 1.47 11.66 1.24
C GLY A 350 1.11 11.49 -0.24
N THR A 351 0.49 10.37 -0.53
CA THR A 351 0.15 9.95 -1.89
C THR A 351 -1.10 10.63 -2.41
N TYR A 352 -1.11 10.96 -3.69
CA TYR A 352 -2.29 11.47 -4.39
C TYR A 352 -2.48 10.83 -5.77
N THR A 353 -3.68 11.01 -6.31
CA THR A 353 -4.02 10.67 -7.70
C THR A 353 -4.75 11.85 -8.34
N ILE A 354 -4.26 12.32 -9.49
CA ILE A 354 -4.98 13.23 -10.37
C ILE A 354 -5.81 12.38 -11.33
N GLU A 355 -7.11 12.60 -11.36
CA GLU A 355 -8.00 12.11 -12.41
C GLU A 355 -8.48 13.30 -13.23
N GLY A 356 -8.35 13.23 -14.55
CA GLY A 356 -8.73 14.36 -15.39
C GLY A 356 -9.49 13.96 -16.64
N LYS A 357 -10.25 14.92 -17.15
CA LYS A 357 -10.93 14.82 -18.42
C LYS A 357 -10.72 16.10 -19.21
N TYR A 358 -10.39 15.93 -20.49
CA TYR A 358 -10.37 17.01 -21.47
C TYR A 358 -11.38 16.71 -22.56
N ALA A 359 -12.23 17.70 -22.89
CA ALA A 359 -13.19 17.64 -23.98
C ALA A 359 -12.99 18.87 -24.87
N ALA A 360 -12.43 18.66 -26.07
CA ALA A 360 -12.30 19.72 -27.06
C ALA A 360 -13.67 20.28 -27.43
N ALA A 361 -13.76 21.60 -27.60
CA ALA A 361 -14.97 22.24 -28.10
C ALA A 361 -15.19 21.79 -29.56
N THR A 362 -16.36 21.28 -29.89
CA THR A 362 -16.76 20.99 -31.25
C THR A 362 -16.99 22.31 -31.99
N THR A 363 -16.06 22.70 -32.88
CA THR A 363 -16.35 23.74 -33.87
C THR A 363 -17.32 23.18 -34.90
N THR A 364 -18.61 23.46 -34.76
CA THR A 364 -19.56 23.21 -35.86
C THR A 364 -19.23 24.23 -36.96
N PRO A 365 -18.92 23.82 -38.18
CA PRO A 365 -18.83 24.77 -39.30
C PRO A 365 -20.21 25.41 -39.48
N THR A 366 -20.27 26.71 -39.31
CA THR A 366 -21.48 27.49 -39.65
C THR A 366 -21.65 27.52 -41.15
N ASN A 367 -22.34 26.54 -41.74
CA ASN A 367 -23.00 26.70 -43.03
C ASN A 367 -24.38 27.27 -42.74
N ASN A 368 -24.53 28.55 -43.03
CA ASN A 368 -25.79 29.29 -43.02
C ASN A 368 -26.67 28.76 -44.17
N THR A 369 -27.62 27.89 -43.85
CA THR A 369 -28.89 27.82 -44.58
C THR A 369 -29.94 27.35 -43.57
N GLY A 370 -30.94 28.21 -43.40
CA GLY A 370 -31.95 28.07 -42.35
C GLY A 370 -32.86 26.89 -42.49
N SER A 371 -33.18 26.26 -41.38
CA SER A 371 -34.56 25.88 -41.04
C SER A 371 -34.60 25.48 -39.58
N SER A 372 -35.53 26.06 -38.86
CA SER A 372 -35.87 25.87 -37.47
C SER A 372 -36.40 24.43 -37.25
N THR A 373 -35.76 23.69 -36.32
CA THR A 373 -36.49 22.67 -35.56
C THR A 373 -35.75 22.47 -34.19
N THR A 374 -36.50 22.80 -33.17
CA THR A 374 -36.16 22.64 -31.75
C THR A 374 -35.96 21.14 -31.46
N THR A 375 -34.76 20.74 -31.06
CA THR A 375 -34.53 19.45 -30.40
C THR A 375 -33.71 19.67 -29.16
N THR A 376 -34.33 19.42 -28.03
CA THR A 376 -33.71 19.35 -26.68
C THR A 376 -32.60 18.32 -26.70
N GLY A 377 -31.35 18.81 -26.68
CA GLY A 377 -30.15 17.97 -26.58
C GLY A 377 -29.89 17.57 -25.13
N SER A 378 -30.18 16.31 -24.83
CA SER A 378 -29.76 15.63 -23.61
C SER A 378 -28.24 15.48 -23.62
N SER A 379 -27.56 15.98 -22.60
CA SER A 379 -26.13 15.77 -22.41
C SER A 379 -25.85 14.29 -22.16
N SER A 380 -25.38 13.57 -23.18
CA SER A 380 -24.97 12.19 -23.05
C SER A 380 -23.62 12.10 -22.34
N ASN A 381 -23.62 11.49 -21.15
CA ASN A 381 -22.40 11.07 -20.45
C ASN A 381 -21.58 10.15 -21.35
N ASN A 382 -20.29 10.46 -21.55
CA ASN A 382 -19.35 9.71 -22.40
C ASN A 382 -18.92 8.35 -21.83
N PHE A 383 -19.66 7.76 -20.88
CA PHE A 383 -19.46 6.38 -20.50
C PHE A 383 -20.18 5.48 -21.50
N SER A 384 -19.45 4.50 -22.02
CA SER A 384 -20.04 3.40 -22.76
C SER A 384 -21.02 2.65 -21.86
N SER A 385 -22.13 2.17 -22.41
CA SER A 385 -22.97 1.16 -21.76
C SER A 385 -22.22 -0.19 -21.65
N ALA A 386 -21.04 -0.31 -22.26
CA ALA A 386 -20.20 -1.50 -22.14
C ALA A 386 -19.58 -1.58 -20.76
N ILE A 387 -19.74 -2.72 -20.13
CA ILE A 387 -19.24 -3.04 -18.79
C ILE A 387 -18.22 -4.17 -18.94
N ILE A 388 -17.07 -4.02 -18.25
CA ILE A 388 -16.12 -5.09 -18.04
C ILE A 388 -16.22 -5.56 -16.59
N MET A 389 -16.28 -6.87 -16.42
CA MET A 389 -16.19 -7.57 -15.14
C MET A 389 -15.03 -8.55 -15.22
N GLY A 390 -14.46 -8.91 -14.10
CA GLY A 390 -13.37 -9.86 -14.09
C GLY A 390 -13.30 -10.67 -12.81
N SER A 391 -12.75 -11.86 -12.94
CA SER A 391 -12.50 -12.76 -11.82
C SER A 391 -11.20 -13.51 -12.03
N LYS A 392 -10.53 -13.80 -10.94
CA LYS A 392 -9.38 -14.67 -10.89
C LYS A 392 -9.83 -16.12 -11.13
N VAL A 393 -9.15 -16.84 -12.02
CA VAL A 393 -9.35 -18.25 -12.29
C VAL A 393 -7.99 -18.98 -12.26
N ASN A 394 -7.99 -20.32 -12.25
CA ASN A 394 -6.75 -21.09 -12.11
C ASN A 394 -5.67 -20.73 -13.15
N ASP A 395 -6.07 -20.43 -14.39
CA ASP A 395 -5.16 -20.18 -15.50
C ASP A 395 -4.92 -18.70 -15.79
N GLY A 396 -5.31 -17.78 -14.87
CA GLY A 396 -5.13 -16.35 -15.04
C GLY A 396 -6.34 -15.51 -14.62
N ASN A 397 -6.52 -14.37 -15.27
CA ASN A 397 -7.64 -13.46 -15.04
C ASN A 397 -8.66 -13.61 -16.17
N ARG A 398 -9.86 -14.06 -15.85
CA ARG A 398 -10.99 -14.12 -16.79
C ARG A 398 -11.73 -12.80 -16.78
N LEU A 399 -11.88 -12.21 -17.95
CA LEU A 399 -12.61 -10.96 -18.18
C LEU A 399 -13.88 -11.27 -18.95
N VAL A 400 -14.99 -10.68 -18.56
CA VAL A 400 -16.29 -10.78 -19.23
C VAL A 400 -16.76 -9.36 -19.51
N PHE A 401 -17.26 -9.12 -20.72
CA PHE A 401 -17.72 -7.80 -21.12
C PHE A 401 -19.02 -7.91 -21.92
N ASN A 402 -19.86 -6.90 -21.76
CA ASN A 402 -21.16 -6.78 -22.42
C ASN A 402 -21.45 -5.31 -22.76
N GLY A 403 -22.57 -5.05 -23.40
CA GLY A 403 -23.01 -3.71 -23.77
C GLY A 403 -22.27 -3.09 -24.96
N ILE A 404 -21.51 -3.88 -25.72
CA ILE A 404 -20.84 -3.46 -26.94
C ILE A 404 -21.88 -3.47 -28.08
N LYS A 405 -21.92 -2.39 -28.85
CA LYS A 405 -22.86 -2.25 -29.96
C LYS A 405 -22.26 -2.77 -31.25
N GLU A 406 -23.12 -3.22 -32.15
CA GLU A 406 -22.69 -3.67 -33.49
C GLU A 406 -21.98 -2.55 -34.25
N GLY A 407 -20.79 -2.87 -34.74
CA GLY A 407 -19.94 -1.95 -35.51
C GLY A 407 -19.04 -1.06 -34.65
N GLU A 408 -19.00 -1.23 -33.31
CA GLU A 408 -17.96 -0.68 -32.47
C GLU A 408 -16.69 -1.56 -32.53
N ALA A 409 -15.53 -0.93 -32.66
CA ALA A 409 -14.23 -1.60 -32.52
C ALA A 409 -13.76 -1.53 -31.07
N ILE A 410 -13.39 -2.68 -30.50
CA ILE A 410 -12.96 -2.75 -29.11
C ILE A 410 -11.48 -3.14 -28.99
N THR A 411 -10.81 -2.54 -28.03
CA THR A 411 -9.48 -2.93 -27.59
C THR A 411 -9.55 -3.18 -26.08
N LEU A 412 -9.22 -4.39 -25.66
CA LEU A 412 -9.02 -4.72 -24.26
C LEU A 412 -7.62 -4.24 -23.87
N MET A 413 -7.55 -3.45 -22.86
CA MET A 413 -6.31 -2.87 -22.32
C MET A 413 -6.07 -3.37 -20.92
N TYR A 414 -4.79 -3.37 -20.48
CA TYR A 414 -4.43 -3.62 -19.11
C TYR A 414 -3.24 -2.75 -18.65
N ALA A 415 -3.18 -2.51 -17.36
CA ALA A 415 -2.01 -1.99 -16.66
C ALA A 415 -1.59 -3.00 -15.59
N ALA A 416 -0.32 -3.38 -15.54
CA ALA A 416 0.24 -4.21 -14.48
C ALA A 416 0.69 -3.31 -13.33
N GLU A 417 0.36 -3.68 -12.09
CA GLU A 417 0.58 -2.86 -10.90
C GLU A 417 -0.06 -1.46 -11.09
N GLU A 418 0.72 -0.40 -11.01
CA GLU A 418 0.29 0.98 -11.28
C GLU A 418 0.89 1.51 -12.61
N GLY A 419 1.24 0.60 -13.52
CA GLY A 419 1.82 0.94 -14.83
C GLY A 419 0.82 1.57 -15.80
N GLU A 420 1.31 1.95 -16.97
CA GLU A 420 0.47 2.49 -18.04
C GLU A 420 -0.41 1.41 -18.68
N PHE A 421 -1.59 1.83 -19.19
CA PHE A 421 -2.46 0.94 -19.96
C PHE A 421 -1.85 0.63 -21.33
N ILE A 422 -1.66 -0.64 -21.61
CA ILE A 422 -1.23 -1.14 -22.92
C ILE A 422 -2.29 -2.04 -23.54
N ASP A 423 -2.30 -2.13 -24.86
CA ASP A 423 -3.24 -2.97 -25.60
C ASP A 423 -2.94 -4.46 -25.32
N LEU A 424 -3.93 -5.20 -24.82
CA LEU A 424 -3.84 -6.64 -24.55
C LEU A 424 -4.38 -7.47 -25.73
N ALA A 425 -5.56 -7.10 -26.21
CA ALA A 425 -6.25 -7.83 -27.29
C ALA A 425 -7.25 -6.91 -28.00
N LYS A 426 -7.63 -7.31 -29.21
CA LYS A 426 -8.72 -6.69 -29.98
C LYS A 426 -9.84 -7.73 -30.21
N PRO A 427 -10.69 -7.98 -29.19
CA PRO A 427 -11.79 -8.92 -29.33
C PRO A 427 -12.76 -8.50 -30.44
N SER A 428 -13.43 -9.45 -31.08
CA SER A 428 -14.54 -9.12 -31.99
C SER A 428 -15.75 -8.61 -31.21
N ALA A 429 -16.63 -7.85 -31.82
CA ALA A 429 -17.86 -7.35 -31.19
C ALA A 429 -18.80 -8.46 -30.67
N THR A 430 -18.65 -9.67 -31.18
CA THR A 430 -19.42 -10.86 -30.73
C THR A 430 -18.73 -11.63 -29.58
N GLN A 431 -17.48 -11.31 -29.28
CA GLN A 431 -16.76 -11.96 -28.21
C GLN A 431 -17.11 -11.29 -26.87
N SER A 432 -17.63 -12.08 -25.93
CA SER A 432 -18.08 -11.60 -24.63
C SER A 432 -17.11 -11.88 -23.48
N SER A 433 -15.97 -12.56 -23.74
CA SER A 433 -14.99 -12.86 -22.72
C SER A 433 -13.58 -13.01 -23.27
N TYR A 434 -12.59 -12.81 -22.38
CA TYR A 434 -11.16 -12.97 -22.64
C TYR A 434 -10.47 -13.59 -21.42
N LEU A 435 -9.49 -14.46 -21.64
CA LEU A 435 -8.65 -15.00 -20.60
C LEU A 435 -7.23 -14.45 -20.73
N HIS A 436 -6.84 -13.59 -19.82
CA HIS A 436 -5.45 -13.15 -19.70
C HIS A 436 -4.67 -14.17 -18.86
N LYS A 437 -3.81 -14.94 -19.51
CA LYS A 437 -3.00 -15.97 -18.86
C LYS A 437 -1.85 -15.32 -18.08
N VAL A 438 -2.07 -15.03 -16.81
CA VAL A 438 -1.11 -14.45 -15.87
C VAL A 438 -1.21 -15.18 -14.53
N ASN A 439 -0.05 -15.55 -13.98
CA ASN A 439 0.08 -16.27 -12.72
C ASN A 439 1.35 -15.79 -11.97
N ASP A 440 1.58 -14.48 -11.94
CA ASP A 440 2.80 -13.86 -11.40
C ASP A 440 2.56 -13.13 -10.07
N GLY A 441 1.34 -13.22 -9.53
CA GLY A 441 0.95 -12.57 -8.29
C GLY A 441 0.74 -11.06 -8.37
N LYS A 442 0.95 -10.45 -9.54
CA LYS A 442 0.77 -9.01 -9.73
C LYS A 442 -0.70 -8.62 -9.82
N THR A 443 -0.96 -7.38 -9.52
CA THR A 443 -2.28 -6.79 -9.70
C THR A 443 -2.40 -6.18 -11.10
N TYR A 444 -3.48 -6.50 -11.79
CA TYR A 444 -3.79 -6.03 -13.14
C TYR A 444 -5.07 -5.22 -13.12
N THR A 445 -5.04 -4.03 -13.71
CA THR A 445 -6.23 -3.23 -13.97
C THR A 445 -6.60 -3.36 -15.44
N TYR A 446 -7.86 -3.67 -15.75
CA TYR A 446 -8.36 -3.88 -17.11
C TYR A 446 -9.42 -2.86 -17.46
N GLN A 447 -9.45 -2.45 -18.73
CA GLN A 447 -10.43 -1.52 -19.29
C GLN A 447 -10.64 -1.82 -20.78
N LEU A 448 -11.84 -1.56 -21.30
CA LEU A 448 -12.11 -1.56 -22.73
C LEU A 448 -11.99 -0.14 -23.28
N ARG A 449 -11.24 0.02 -24.36
CA ARG A 449 -11.30 1.16 -25.25
C ARG A 449 -12.22 0.80 -26.43
N ILE A 450 -13.24 1.59 -26.65
CA ILE A 450 -14.30 1.35 -27.63
C ILE A 450 -14.30 2.49 -28.64
N VAL A 451 -14.17 2.17 -29.92
CA VAL A 451 -14.21 3.14 -31.02
C VAL A 451 -15.51 2.95 -31.78
N GLU A 452 -16.37 3.96 -31.79
CA GLU A 452 -17.62 3.97 -32.54
C GLU A 452 -17.35 4.10 -34.06
N LYS A 453 -18.35 3.79 -34.90
CA LYS A 453 -18.28 3.99 -36.37
C LYS A 453 -17.97 5.45 -36.75
N THR A 454 -18.29 6.40 -35.90
CA THR A 454 -17.99 7.84 -36.06
C THR A 454 -16.55 8.21 -35.76
N GLY A 455 -15.72 7.25 -35.28
CA GLY A 455 -14.37 7.48 -34.77
C GLY A 455 -14.33 7.96 -33.32
N TYR A 456 -15.49 8.11 -32.67
CA TYR A 456 -15.56 8.53 -31.27
C TYR A 456 -15.07 7.41 -30.34
N VAL A 457 -14.23 7.77 -29.37
CA VAL A 457 -13.62 6.82 -28.41
C VAL A 457 -14.33 6.91 -27.05
N LYS A 458 -14.74 5.77 -26.52
CA LYS A 458 -15.31 5.60 -25.18
C LYS A 458 -14.51 4.56 -24.40
N PHE A 459 -14.65 4.58 -23.08
CA PHE A 459 -14.06 3.59 -22.20
C PHE A 459 -15.13 2.92 -21.33
N SER A 460 -14.93 1.65 -21.00
CA SER A 460 -15.72 0.96 -19.98
C SER A 460 -15.31 1.39 -18.58
N ASN A 461 -16.00 0.86 -17.56
CA ASN A 461 -15.46 0.82 -16.20
C ASN A 461 -14.11 0.09 -16.17
N GLN A 462 -13.35 0.28 -15.10
CA GLN A 462 -12.13 -0.48 -14.80
C GLN A 462 -12.44 -1.63 -13.86
N VAL A 463 -11.70 -2.73 -13.99
CA VAL A 463 -11.71 -3.86 -13.06
C VAL A 463 -10.28 -4.19 -12.66
N LYS A 464 -10.03 -4.31 -11.35
CA LYS A 464 -8.72 -4.62 -10.77
C LYS A 464 -8.73 -6.06 -10.25
N ILE A 465 -7.77 -6.88 -10.69
CA ILE A 465 -7.68 -8.29 -10.34
C ILE A 465 -6.23 -8.63 -10.01
N MET A 466 -5.99 -9.18 -8.82
CA MET A 466 -4.68 -9.77 -8.50
C MET A 466 -4.59 -11.16 -9.14
N ALA A 467 -3.63 -11.37 -10.02
CA ALA A 467 -3.36 -12.67 -10.62
C ALA A 467 -3.00 -13.72 -9.55
N ASN A 468 -3.14 -15.00 -9.88
CA ASN A 468 -2.59 -16.04 -9.01
C ASN A 468 -1.07 -15.82 -8.89
N ALA A 469 -0.51 -16.00 -7.71
CA ALA A 469 0.92 -16.20 -7.60
C ALA A 469 1.28 -17.47 -8.36
N ALA A 470 2.39 -17.46 -9.09
CA ALA A 470 2.92 -18.67 -9.68
C ALA A 470 2.97 -19.75 -8.58
N THR A 471 2.33 -20.88 -8.80
CA THR A 471 2.49 -22.02 -7.90
C THR A 471 3.96 -22.35 -7.92
N SER A 472 4.63 -22.19 -6.77
CA SER A 472 6.05 -22.51 -6.64
C SER A 472 6.31 -23.86 -7.27
N GLY A 473 7.21 -23.90 -8.24
CA GLY A 473 7.68 -25.15 -8.84
C GLY A 473 8.35 -26.08 -7.82
N PHE A 474 8.53 -25.57 -6.57
CA PHE A 474 9.10 -26.31 -5.45
C PHE A 474 8.08 -26.49 -4.32
N LYS A 475 7.62 -27.72 -4.10
CA LYS A 475 6.89 -28.09 -2.88
C LYS A 475 7.87 -28.69 -1.89
N VAL A 476 8.15 -28.01 -0.79
CA VAL A 476 9.08 -28.45 0.25
C VAL A 476 8.29 -28.94 1.46
N ILE A 477 8.59 -30.16 1.90
CA ILE A 477 7.99 -30.81 3.06
C ILE A 477 9.08 -30.94 4.14
N LYS A 478 8.81 -30.31 5.29
CA LYS A 478 9.70 -30.31 6.45
C LYS A 478 8.96 -30.90 7.65
N GLN A 479 9.59 -31.85 8.33
CA GLN A 479 9.15 -32.37 9.62
C GLN A 479 10.33 -32.34 10.59
N ALA A 480 10.08 -32.09 11.86
CA ALA A 480 11.15 -32.05 12.85
C ALA A 480 11.88 -33.40 12.89
N GLN A 481 13.21 -33.35 12.85
CA GLN A 481 14.11 -34.53 12.88
C GLN A 481 13.91 -35.50 11.71
N GLN A 482 13.29 -35.10 10.63
CA GLN A 482 13.12 -35.89 9.41
C GLN A 482 13.88 -35.25 8.24
N PRO A 483 14.26 -36.00 7.22
CA PRO A 483 14.82 -35.44 6.00
C PRO A 483 13.89 -34.44 5.36
N VAL A 484 14.45 -33.38 4.76
CA VAL A 484 13.70 -32.43 3.96
C VAL A 484 13.40 -33.04 2.60
N ILE A 485 12.13 -33.08 2.20
CA ILE A 485 11.68 -33.58 0.91
C ILE A 485 11.31 -32.42 0.01
N VAL A 486 11.87 -32.37 -1.18
CA VAL A 486 11.55 -31.39 -2.22
C VAL A 486 10.92 -32.12 -3.40
N ASN A 487 9.72 -31.72 -3.78
CA ASN A 487 9.08 -32.07 -5.04
C ASN A 487 9.19 -30.89 -5.99
N ALA A 488 9.87 -31.07 -7.13
CA ALA A 488 10.08 -30.02 -8.12
C ALA A 488 9.47 -30.39 -9.47
N THR A 489 8.90 -29.41 -10.15
CA THR A 489 8.34 -29.57 -11.51
C THR A 489 9.41 -29.56 -12.60
N ASN A 490 10.53 -28.86 -12.35
CA ASN A 490 11.65 -28.71 -13.28
C ASN A 490 12.96 -29.15 -12.63
N SER A 491 14.00 -29.39 -13.45
CA SER A 491 15.37 -29.55 -12.95
C SER A 491 15.86 -28.26 -12.29
N TYR A 492 16.67 -28.41 -11.23
CA TYR A 492 17.09 -27.26 -10.42
C TYR A 492 18.48 -27.47 -9.82
N ASP A 493 19.15 -26.39 -9.49
CA ASP A 493 20.33 -26.37 -8.66
C ASP A 493 19.94 -26.19 -7.19
N PHE A 494 20.69 -26.76 -6.27
CA PHE A 494 20.47 -26.59 -4.84
C PHE A 494 21.76 -26.27 -4.11
N GLN A 495 21.63 -25.54 -3.00
CA GLN A 495 22.67 -25.32 -2.01
C GLN A 495 22.09 -25.44 -0.60
N ILE A 496 22.81 -26.14 0.27
CA ILE A 496 22.55 -26.13 1.71
C ILE A 496 23.65 -25.28 2.33
N VAL A 497 23.27 -24.22 3.01
CA VAL A 497 24.20 -23.30 3.67
C VAL A 497 23.92 -23.24 5.16
N ASP A 498 24.98 -23.12 5.97
CA ASP A 498 24.84 -22.90 7.41
C ASP A 498 24.40 -21.46 7.74
N ASN A 499 24.27 -21.16 9.02
CA ASN A 499 23.87 -19.83 9.48
C ASN A 499 24.95 -18.73 9.25
N PHE A 500 26.17 -19.13 8.92
CA PHE A 500 27.29 -18.24 8.61
C PHE A 500 27.47 -18.01 7.11
N GLY A 501 26.66 -18.71 6.26
CA GLY A 501 26.72 -18.61 4.82
C GLY A 501 27.68 -19.61 4.14
N HIS A 502 28.31 -20.52 4.89
CA HIS A 502 29.16 -21.55 4.31
C HIS A 502 28.31 -22.61 3.59
N ILE A 503 28.72 -22.97 2.39
CA ILE A 503 28.05 -24.02 1.62
C ILE A 503 28.46 -25.39 2.20
N ILE A 504 27.48 -26.09 2.77
CA ILE A 504 27.64 -27.43 3.32
C ILE A 504 27.47 -28.51 2.23
N SER A 505 26.54 -28.28 1.32
CA SER A 505 26.27 -29.15 0.18
C SER A 505 25.70 -28.34 -0.98
N ALA A 506 26.08 -28.72 -2.20
CA ALA A 506 25.51 -28.12 -3.42
C ALA A 506 25.46 -29.17 -4.54
N GLY A 507 24.59 -28.95 -5.52
CA GLY A 507 24.49 -29.84 -6.68
C GLY A 507 23.28 -29.53 -7.55
N LYS A 508 23.03 -30.44 -8.51
CA LYS A 508 21.89 -30.41 -9.41
C LYS A 508 20.91 -31.54 -9.09
N ALA A 509 19.66 -31.30 -9.32
CA ALA A 509 18.60 -32.30 -9.19
C ALA A 509 17.66 -32.20 -10.41
N THR A 510 17.14 -33.33 -10.82
CA THR A 510 16.12 -33.45 -11.88
C THR A 510 14.74 -33.16 -11.30
N ALA A 511 13.79 -32.87 -12.18
CA ALA A 511 12.38 -32.83 -11.82
C ALA A 511 11.95 -34.10 -11.07
N GLY A 512 11.00 -33.96 -10.15
CA GLY A 512 10.52 -35.03 -9.28
C GLY A 512 10.86 -34.81 -7.81
N THR A 513 10.89 -35.92 -7.06
CA THR A 513 11.12 -35.89 -5.61
C THR A 513 12.58 -36.11 -5.28
N LYS A 514 13.17 -35.22 -4.48
CA LYS A 514 14.51 -35.37 -3.90
C LYS A 514 14.44 -35.20 -2.39
N THR A 515 15.15 -36.10 -1.70
CA THR A 515 15.25 -36.06 -0.23
C THR A 515 16.64 -35.56 0.17
N PHE A 516 16.69 -34.61 1.09
CA PHE A 516 17.90 -34.09 1.69
C PHE A 516 17.97 -34.58 3.14
N ASP A 517 18.90 -35.51 3.40
CA ASP A 517 19.11 -36.00 4.77
C ASP A 517 20.08 -35.08 5.51
N ILE A 518 19.54 -34.32 6.43
CA ILE A 518 20.26 -33.30 7.20
C ILE A 518 20.67 -33.81 8.60
N ARG A 519 20.28 -35.02 8.97
CA ARG A 519 20.51 -35.58 10.32
C ARG A 519 22.01 -35.81 10.64
N ASN A 520 22.82 -35.90 9.61
CA ASN A 520 24.27 -36.08 9.74
C ASN A 520 25.04 -34.74 9.84
N TYR A 521 24.34 -33.62 9.80
CA TYR A 521 24.96 -32.28 9.97
C TYR A 521 25.02 -31.93 11.47
N PRO A 522 25.96 -31.07 11.91
CA PRO A 522 25.97 -30.56 13.27
C PRO A 522 24.63 -29.93 13.65
N ALA A 523 24.33 -29.91 14.94
CA ALA A 523 23.16 -29.17 15.43
C ALA A 523 23.27 -27.67 15.04
N GLY A 524 22.23 -27.13 14.43
CA GLY A 524 22.28 -25.75 13.94
C GLY A 524 21.16 -25.42 12.96
N ILE A 525 21.20 -24.19 12.47
CA ILE A 525 20.25 -23.65 11.50
C ILE A 525 20.90 -23.70 10.12
N TYR A 526 20.13 -24.18 9.15
CA TYR A 526 20.54 -24.30 7.76
C TYR A 526 19.49 -23.71 6.82
N ASN A 527 19.93 -23.24 5.67
CA ASN A 527 19.07 -22.76 4.60
C ASN A 527 19.28 -23.63 3.36
N LEU A 528 18.20 -24.22 2.85
CA LEU A 528 18.16 -24.91 1.56
C LEU A 528 17.74 -23.91 0.50
N LYS A 529 18.67 -23.56 -0.39
CA LYS A 529 18.43 -22.72 -1.56
C LYS A 529 18.14 -23.62 -2.75
N LEU A 530 17.02 -23.39 -3.43
CA LEU A 530 16.59 -24.09 -4.63
C LEU A 530 16.51 -23.09 -5.77
N MET A 531 17.13 -23.38 -6.90
CA MET A 531 17.26 -22.44 -8.02
C MET A 531 16.92 -23.18 -9.32
N SER A 532 15.85 -22.74 -9.98
CA SER A 532 15.51 -23.12 -11.35
C SER A 532 15.62 -21.89 -12.26
N PRO A 533 15.57 -22.02 -13.60
CA PRO A 533 15.56 -20.86 -14.50
C PRO A 533 14.46 -19.85 -14.19
N ASP A 534 13.31 -20.32 -13.68
CA ASP A 534 12.09 -19.54 -13.51
C ASP A 534 11.81 -19.16 -12.05
N GLU A 535 12.52 -19.77 -11.08
CA GLU A 535 12.22 -19.58 -9.65
C GLU A 535 13.43 -19.82 -8.76
N GLN A 536 13.54 -19.00 -7.71
CA GLN A 536 14.44 -19.24 -6.58
C GLN A 536 13.61 -19.34 -5.29
N LYS A 537 13.90 -20.36 -4.49
CA LYS A 537 13.26 -20.59 -3.20
C LYS A 537 14.30 -20.88 -2.12
N VAL A 538 14.12 -20.27 -0.96
CA VAL A 538 14.97 -20.51 0.21
C VAL A 538 14.09 -21.05 1.35
N GLU A 539 14.48 -22.20 1.89
CA GLU A 539 13.78 -22.85 2.98
C GLU A 539 14.71 -23.05 4.16
N LYS A 540 14.33 -22.47 5.31
CA LYS A 540 15.07 -22.60 6.56
C LYS A 540 14.65 -23.87 7.30
N PHE A 541 15.61 -24.59 7.86
CA PHE A 541 15.38 -25.75 8.73
C PHE A 541 16.40 -25.79 9.87
N MET A 542 16.05 -26.51 10.94
CA MET A 542 16.90 -26.68 12.11
C MET A 542 17.21 -28.15 12.28
N ASN A 543 18.49 -28.46 12.45
CA ASN A 543 18.96 -29.78 12.94
C ASN A 543 19.24 -29.61 14.44
N LYS A 544 18.59 -30.45 15.27
CA LYS A 544 18.71 -30.40 16.74
C LYS A 544 19.69 -31.45 17.24
#